data_71d340b1466b655566f6a3c13885e7c0
#
_entry.id   71d340b1466b655566f6a3c13885e7c0
#
_cell.length_a   1.000
_cell.length_b   1.000
_cell.length_c   1.000
_cell.angle_alpha   90.00
_cell.angle_beta   90.00
_cell.angle_gamma   90.00
#
_symmetry.space_group_name_H-M   'P 1'
#
loop_
_entity.id
_entity.type
_entity.pdbx_description
1 polymer ?
#
loop_
_entity_poly.entity_id
_entity_poly.type
_entity_poly.pdbx_seq_one_letter_code
_entity_poly.pdbx_strand_id
1 'polypeptide(L)'
;RYADDFKLFCRDYSTAKKTMMATKLWLQENLHLETSDEKSGVTNLRKNYTTFLGIKFKVVPSGKKWIVRSHMADKSKEKVIVKLKNVWKDIKNPSLQSRLNENISLYNAMVMGMHNYYCMATMVSKDFAEISYKVVGKSNGMNHNNRCNNIEKSGEISSEHINKKYGKSKQFRWINGRMIVPVGYVAHEFPKYKRRSVNKYLRKHDDIGNCISFEIMEYMM
;
A
#
# COMPACT_ATOMS: atom_id res chain seq x y z
N ARG A 1 -6.64 -6.83 12.81
CA ARG A 1 -7.35 -8.00 12.27
C ARG A 1 -8.04 -7.63 10.98
N TYR A 2 -8.02 -8.54 10.02
CA TYR A 2 -8.78 -8.43 8.78
C TYR A 2 -9.28 -9.83 8.41
N ALA A 3 -10.60 -10.04 8.44
CA ALA A 3 -11.24 -11.33 8.30
C ALA A 3 -10.58 -12.39 9.21
N ASP A 4 -9.98 -13.42 8.63
CA ASP A 4 -9.25 -14.51 9.27
C ASP A 4 -7.78 -14.17 9.59
N ASP A 5 -7.20 -13.18 8.90
CA ASP A 5 -5.84 -12.73 9.17
C ASP A 5 -5.77 -11.78 10.37
N PHE A 6 -4.87 -12.06 11.33
CA PHE A 6 -4.59 -11.16 12.44
C PHE A 6 -3.12 -11.18 12.87
N LYS A 7 -2.68 -10.11 13.50
CA LYS A 7 -1.35 -9.98 14.12
C LYS A 7 -1.52 -9.56 15.57
N LEU A 8 -0.81 -10.26 16.46
CA LEU A 8 -0.71 -9.92 17.88
C LEU A 8 0.70 -9.41 18.14
N PHE A 9 0.81 -8.26 18.80
CA PHE A 9 2.08 -7.66 19.15
C PHE A 9 2.38 -7.94 20.61
N CYS A 10 3.56 -8.48 20.89
CA CYS A 10 3.98 -8.86 22.23
C CYS A 10 5.32 -8.22 22.54
N ARG A 11 5.58 -7.97 23.84
CA ARG A 11 6.77 -7.28 24.32
C ARG A 11 8.05 -8.09 24.12
N ASP A 12 7.95 -9.41 24.30
CA ASP A 12 9.08 -10.32 24.24
C ASP A 12 8.69 -11.65 23.57
N TYR A 13 9.71 -12.45 23.26
CA TYR A 13 9.53 -13.72 22.57
C TYR A 13 8.75 -14.76 23.43
N SER A 14 9.00 -14.80 24.73
CA SER A 14 8.33 -15.76 25.63
C SER A 14 6.84 -15.48 25.68
N THR A 15 6.46 -14.22 25.88
CA THR A 15 5.07 -13.78 25.84
C THR A 15 4.43 -14.06 24.49
N ALA A 16 5.12 -13.77 23.39
CA ALA A 16 4.59 -14.03 22.05
C ALA A 16 4.31 -15.52 21.81
N LYS A 17 5.21 -16.40 22.27
CA LYS A 17 5.03 -17.84 22.15
C LYS A 17 3.85 -18.34 22.99
N LYS A 18 3.73 -17.89 24.24
CA LYS A 18 2.59 -18.23 25.12
C LYS A 18 1.27 -17.74 24.54
N THR A 19 1.22 -16.48 24.05
CA THR A 19 0.03 -15.90 23.43
C THR A 19 -0.38 -16.66 22.19
N MET A 20 0.58 -17.07 21.34
CA MET A 20 0.30 -17.86 20.16
C MET A 20 -0.34 -19.21 20.53
N MET A 21 0.22 -19.92 21.52
CA MET A 21 -0.32 -21.19 21.97
C MET A 21 -1.72 -21.04 22.57
N ALA A 22 -1.91 -20.06 23.45
CA ALA A 22 -3.22 -19.78 24.05
C ALA A 22 -4.27 -19.41 22.99
N THR A 23 -3.88 -18.63 21.98
CA THR A 23 -4.79 -18.26 20.89
C THR A 23 -5.19 -19.49 20.06
N LYS A 24 -4.25 -20.39 19.75
CA LYS A 24 -4.55 -21.64 19.03
C LYS A 24 -5.54 -22.51 19.81
N LEU A 25 -5.28 -22.72 21.09
CA LEU A 25 -6.17 -23.49 21.95
C LEU A 25 -7.56 -22.87 22.04
N TRP A 26 -7.63 -21.56 22.25
CA TRP A 26 -8.91 -20.85 22.32
C TRP A 26 -9.73 -20.95 21.02
N LEU A 27 -9.07 -20.81 19.84
CA LEU A 27 -9.73 -20.97 18.54
C LEU A 27 -10.26 -22.40 18.35
N GLN A 28 -9.51 -23.40 18.78
CA GLN A 28 -9.90 -24.80 18.68
C GLN A 28 -11.06 -25.13 19.63
N GLU A 29 -10.97 -24.71 20.88
CA GLU A 29 -11.96 -25.06 21.95
C GLU A 29 -13.28 -24.28 21.74
N ASN A 30 -13.22 -23.00 21.39
CA ASN A 30 -14.42 -22.15 21.34
C ASN A 30 -15.03 -22.01 19.95
N LEU A 31 -14.24 -22.12 18.91
CA LEU A 31 -14.70 -21.91 17.53
C LEU A 31 -14.52 -23.13 16.63
N HIS A 32 -13.91 -24.20 17.13
CA HIS A 32 -13.56 -25.40 16.37
C HIS A 32 -12.77 -25.09 15.09
N LEU A 33 -11.90 -24.05 15.15
CA LEU A 33 -11.08 -23.60 14.04
C LEU A 33 -9.63 -24.04 14.22
N GLU A 34 -9.08 -24.66 13.19
CA GLU A 34 -7.67 -24.99 13.11
C GLU A 34 -6.86 -23.85 12.51
N THR A 35 -5.66 -23.62 13.03
CA THR A 35 -4.72 -22.63 12.49
C THR A 35 -3.69 -23.32 11.59
N SER A 36 -3.39 -22.74 10.44
CA SER A 36 -2.32 -23.24 9.57
C SER A 36 -0.96 -23.02 10.23
N ASP A 37 -0.25 -24.09 10.56
CA ASP A 37 1.08 -24.04 11.19
C ASP A 37 2.12 -23.44 10.26
N GLU A 38 2.00 -23.65 8.95
CA GLU A 38 2.91 -23.06 7.95
C GLU A 38 2.83 -21.52 7.88
N LYS A 39 1.65 -20.96 8.15
CA LYS A 39 1.39 -19.52 8.06
C LYS A 39 1.41 -18.81 9.40
N SER A 40 1.32 -19.57 10.50
CA SER A 40 1.28 -19.05 11.87
C SER A 40 2.65 -19.15 12.52
N GLY A 41 3.20 -18.03 12.98
CA GLY A 41 4.51 -18.03 13.61
C GLY A 41 4.85 -16.74 14.33
N VAL A 42 5.84 -16.82 15.21
CA VAL A 42 6.37 -15.68 15.96
C VAL A 42 7.53 -15.04 15.17
N THR A 43 7.44 -13.75 14.91
CA THR A 43 8.48 -13.01 14.17
C THR A 43 9.08 -11.93 15.06
N ASN A 44 10.42 -11.87 15.15
CA ASN A 44 11.12 -10.77 15.79
C ASN A 44 11.20 -9.56 14.83
N LEU A 45 10.41 -8.53 15.10
CA LEU A 45 10.32 -7.34 14.24
C LEU A 45 11.59 -6.49 14.19
N ARG A 46 12.49 -6.60 15.16
CA ARG A 46 13.81 -5.91 15.12
C ARG A 46 14.78 -6.58 14.15
N LYS A 47 14.60 -7.89 13.89
CA LYS A 47 15.47 -8.66 12.99
C LYS A 47 14.87 -8.84 11.61
N ASN A 48 13.57 -9.19 11.54
CA ASN A 48 12.93 -9.63 10.31
C ASN A 48 11.70 -8.78 9.97
N TYR A 49 11.38 -8.68 8.68
CA TYR A 49 10.12 -8.14 8.23
C TYR A 49 8.99 -9.16 8.47
N THR A 50 7.83 -8.68 8.85
CA THR A 50 6.58 -9.42 8.75
C THR A 50 5.66 -8.76 7.73
N THR A 51 4.78 -9.54 7.11
CA THR A 51 3.85 -9.03 6.10
C THR A 51 2.42 -9.14 6.60
N PHE A 52 1.63 -8.10 6.38
CA PHE A 52 0.20 -8.07 6.64
C PHE A 52 -0.49 -7.23 5.58
N LEU A 53 -1.52 -7.77 4.94
CA LEU A 53 -2.31 -7.09 3.90
C LEU A 53 -1.46 -6.45 2.79
N GLY A 54 -0.47 -7.16 2.30
CA GLY A 54 0.38 -6.67 1.22
C GLY A 54 1.40 -5.59 1.62
N ILE A 55 1.50 -5.26 2.91
CA ILE A 55 2.48 -4.34 3.48
C ILE A 55 3.43 -5.15 4.37
N LYS A 56 4.74 -5.00 4.17
CA LYS A 56 5.77 -5.55 5.05
C LYS A 56 6.30 -4.46 5.96
N PHE A 57 6.54 -4.80 7.21
CA PHE A 57 7.06 -3.85 8.19
C PHE A 57 8.04 -4.50 9.16
N LYS A 58 8.93 -3.69 9.69
CA LYS A 58 9.85 -4.05 10.77
C LYS A 58 10.19 -2.81 11.61
N VAL A 59 10.76 -3.04 12.78
CA VAL A 59 11.19 -1.99 13.69
C VAL A 59 12.68 -1.73 13.46
N VAL A 60 13.05 -0.48 13.27
CA VAL A 60 14.44 -0.05 13.03
C VAL A 60 14.85 1.06 14.00
N PRO A 61 16.12 1.12 14.39
CA PRO A 61 16.60 2.22 15.22
C PRO A 61 16.61 3.53 14.44
N SER A 62 16.24 4.62 15.11
CA SER A 62 16.31 6.00 14.59
C SER A 62 16.75 6.93 15.69
N GLY A 63 18.05 7.22 15.78
CA GLY A 63 18.67 7.91 16.90
C GLY A 63 18.45 7.12 18.21
N LYS A 64 17.84 7.76 19.20
CA LYS A 64 17.54 7.16 20.52
C LYS A 64 16.22 6.39 20.56
N LYS A 65 15.45 6.35 19.44
CA LYS A 65 14.12 5.74 19.39
C LYS A 65 14.07 4.57 18.40
N TRP A 66 13.11 3.69 18.59
CA TRP A 66 12.76 2.67 17.63
C TRP A 66 11.52 3.12 16.85
N ILE A 67 11.56 3.00 15.52
CA ILE A 67 10.46 3.39 14.64
C ILE A 67 10.03 2.23 13.76
N VAL A 68 8.76 2.21 13.40
CA VAL A 68 8.23 1.25 12.42
C VAL A 68 8.55 1.76 11.02
N ARG A 69 9.21 0.91 10.23
CA ARG A 69 9.42 1.16 8.81
C ARG A 69 8.63 0.15 8.01
N SER A 70 7.76 0.64 7.15
CA SER A 70 6.88 -0.20 6.33
C SER A 70 7.03 0.10 4.84
N HIS A 71 6.94 -0.95 4.05
CA HIS A 71 7.04 -0.99 2.59
C HIS A 71 5.90 -1.80 1.99
N MET A 72 5.68 -1.67 0.71
CA MET A 72 4.92 -2.69 -0.02
C MET A 72 5.62 -4.05 0.09
N ALA A 73 4.85 -5.13 0.27
CA ALA A 73 5.39 -6.48 0.23
C ALA A 73 5.94 -6.79 -1.17
N ASP A 74 7.06 -7.52 -1.26
CA ASP A 74 7.76 -7.73 -2.53
C ASP A 74 6.86 -8.39 -3.57
N LYS A 75 6.12 -9.44 -3.19
CA LYS A 75 5.13 -10.10 -4.06
C LYS A 75 4.04 -9.14 -4.54
N SER A 76 3.60 -8.21 -3.69
CA SER A 76 2.58 -7.20 -4.07
C SER A 76 3.16 -6.17 -5.04
N LYS A 77 4.41 -5.74 -4.79
CA LYS A 77 5.14 -4.83 -5.68
C LYS A 77 5.33 -5.43 -7.07
N GLU A 78 5.74 -6.67 -7.16
CA GLU A 78 5.89 -7.39 -8.43
C GLU A 78 4.57 -7.49 -9.21
N LYS A 79 3.48 -7.87 -8.53
CA LYS A 79 2.14 -7.92 -9.15
C LYS A 79 1.72 -6.57 -9.71
N VAL A 80 2.00 -5.48 -8.97
CA VAL A 80 1.71 -4.10 -9.40
C VAL A 80 2.52 -3.75 -10.66
N ILE A 81 3.83 -4.06 -10.65
CA ILE A 81 4.72 -3.80 -11.78
C ILE A 81 4.23 -4.53 -13.03
N VAL A 82 3.90 -5.81 -12.93
CA VAL A 82 3.41 -6.60 -14.07
C VAL A 82 2.12 -6.01 -14.63
N LYS A 83 1.13 -5.74 -13.75
CA LYS A 83 -0.15 -5.16 -14.18
C LYS A 83 0.04 -3.80 -14.88
N LEU A 84 0.79 -2.89 -14.28
CA LEU A 84 1.02 -1.58 -14.86
C LEU A 84 1.82 -1.64 -16.16
N LYS A 85 2.82 -2.54 -16.27
CA LYS A 85 3.57 -2.74 -17.52
C LYS A 85 2.68 -3.19 -18.66
N ASN A 86 1.75 -4.10 -18.41
CA ASN A 86 0.84 -4.58 -19.44
C ASN A 86 -0.03 -3.44 -19.98
N VAL A 87 -0.71 -2.69 -19.10
CA VAL A 87 -1.54 -1.56 -19.52
C VAL A 87 -0.68 -0.46 -20.18
N TRP A 88 0.54 -0.21 -19.66
CA TRP A 88 1.46 0.76 -20.25
C TRP A 88 1.91 0.36 -21.66
N LYS A 89 2.11 -0.95 -21.91
CA LYS A 89 2.40 -1.48 -23.25
C LYS A 89 1.23 -1.22 -24.20
N ASP A 90 0.00 -1.43 -23.75
CA ASP A 90 -1.21 -1.21 -24.55
C ASP A 90 -1.45 0.30 -24.83
N ILE A 91 -1.02 1.20 -23.93
CA ILE A 91 -1.02 2.64 -24.18
C ILE A 91 0.03 3.02 -25.24
N LYS A 92 1.22 2.41 -25.20
CA LYS A 92 2.29 2.69 -26.16
C LYS A 92 1.99 2.16 -27.55
N ASN A 93 1.35 1.00 -27.64
CA ASN A 93 1.05 0.31 -28.89
C ASN A 93 -0.42 -0.14 -28.88
N PRO A 94 -1.37 0.80 -29.00
CA PRO A 94 -2.77 0.45 -28.98
C PRO A 94 -3.14 -0.37 -30.22
N SER A 95 -3.84 -1.47 -30.02
CA SER A 95 -4.33 -2.31 -31.10
C SER A 95 -5.35 -1.57 -32.00
N LEU A 96 -6.13 -0.69 -31.38
CA LEU A 96 -7.06 0.22 -32.00
C LEU A 96 -6.94 1.59 -31.33
N GLN A 97 -6.93 2.66 -32.11
CA GLN A 97 -6.86 4.03 -31.58
C GLN A 97 -8.04 4.37 -30.66
N SER A 98 -9.21 3.78 -30.90
CA SER A 98 -10.38 3.95 -30.04
C SER A 98 -10.17 3.44 -28.61
N ARG A 99 -9.35 2.39 -28.41
CA ARG A 99 -9.05 1.82 -27.09
C ARG A 99 -8.01 2.61 -26.28
N LEU A 100 -7.29 3.53 -26.89
CA LEU A 100 -6.26 4.31 -26.18
C LEU A 100 -6.86 5.04 -24.97
N ASN A 101 -8.01 5.65 -25.14
CA ASN A 101 -8.68 6.40 -24.10
C ASN A 101 -9.12 5.54 -22.91
N GLU A 102 -9.59 4.34 -23.20
CA GLU A 102 -9.98 3.34 -22.20
C GLU A 102 -8.74 2.86 -21.41
N ASN A 103 -7.65 2.57 -22.13
CA ASN A 103 -6.40 2.14 -21.51
C ASN A 103 -5.79 3.23 -20.61
N ILE A 104 -5.85 4.51 -21.01
CA ILE A 104 -5.40 5.62 -20.17
C ILE A 104 -6.28 5.73 -18.91
N SER A 105 -7.59 5.63 -19.05
CA SER A 105 -8.52 5.67 -17.92
C SER A 105 -8.28 4.50 -16.94
N LEU A 106 -8.10 3.30 -17.47
CA LEU A 106 -7.77 2.10 -16.69
C LEU A 106 -6.43 2.28 -15.94
N TYR A 107 -5.39 2.75 -16.63
CA TYR A 107 -4.10 3.02 -16.03
C TYR A 107 -4.20 4.02 -14.87
N ASN A 108 -4.88 5.14 -15.09
CA ASN A 108 -5.07 6.17 -14.07
C ASN A 108 -5.85 5.63 -12.87
N ALA A 109 -6.92 4.88 -13.10
CA ALA A 109 -7.70 4.25 -12.03
C ALA A 109 -6.85 3.26 -11.21
N MET A 110 -6.03 2.44 -11.88
CA MET A 110 -5.11 1.51 -11.21
C MET A 110 -4.08 2.26 -10.37
N VAL A 111 -3.42 3.28 -10.91
CA VAL A 111 -2.41 4.07 -10.19
C VAL A 111 -3.04 4.74 -8.96
N MET A 112 -4.18 5.42 -9.12
CA MET A 112 -4.87 6.08 -8.01
C MET A 112 -5.33 5.09 -6.94
N GLY A 113 -5.88 3.94 -7.34
CA GLY A 113 -6.30 2.89 -6.42
C GLY A 113 -5.12 2.34 -5.60
N MET A 114 -3.99 2.10 -6.25
CA MET A 114 -2.77 1.63 -5.58
C MET A 114 -2.20 2.69 -4.63
N HIS A 115 -2.16 3.96 -5.03
CA HIS A 115 -1.74 5.05 -4.17
C HIS A 115 -2.62 5.17 -2.92
N ASN A 116 -3.95 5.08 -3.08
CA ASN A 116 -4.89 5.13 -1.96
C ASN A 116 -4.73 3.96 -1.00
N TYR A 117 -4.44 2.75 -1.54
CA TYR A 117 -4.26 1.56 -0.72
C TYR A 117 -2.94 1.56 0.05
N TYR A 118 -1.84 1.93 -0.61
CA TYR A 118 -0.50 1.82 -0.03
C TYR A 118 0.01 3.11 0.63
N CYS A 119 -0.73 4.23 0.59
CA CYS A 119 -0.29 5.50 1.19
C CYS A 119 0.03 5.41 2.69
N MET A 120 -0.52 4.42 3.39
CA MET A 120 -0.21 4.17 4.81
C MET A 120 1.18 3.55 5.05
N ALA A 121 1.87 3.05 4.04
CA ALA A 121 3.24 2.55 4.20
C ALA A 121 4.23 3.70 4.32
N THR A 122 5.06 3.71 5.37
CA THR A 122 5.98 4.84 5.66
C THR A 122 6.98 5.11 4.55
N MET A 123 7.35 4.09 3.77
CA MET A 123 8.31 4.20 2.66
C MET A 123 7.66 4.12 1.29
N VAL A 124 6.36 4.41 1.20
CA VAL A 124 5.56 4.31 -0.04
C VAL A 124 6.17 5.09 -1.20
N SER A 125 6.71 6.28 -0.95
CA SER A 125 7.36 7.10 -2.00
C SER A 125 8.54 6.38 -2.65
N LYS A 126 9.36 5.66 -1.87
CA LYS A 126 10.49 4.87 -2.40
C LYS A 126 10.01 3.69 -3.22
N ASP A 127 8.97 3.00 -2.73
CA ASP A 127 8.41 1.84 -3.42
C ASP A 127 7.81 2.24 -4.76
N PHE A 128 7.05 3.33 -4.81
CA PHE A 128 6.46 3.81 -6.06
C PHE A 128 7.48 4.49 -7.00
N ALA A 129 8.56 5.07 -6.48
CA ALA A 129 9.67 5.51 -7.32
C ALA A 129 10.33 4.33 -8.04
N GLU A 130 10.55 3.22 -7.35
CA GLU A 130 11.06 1.98 -7.95
C GLU A 130 10.07 1.40 -8.99
N ILE A 131 8.77 1.35 -8.66
CA ILE A 131 7.74 0.90 -9.59
C ILE A 131 7.72 1.78 -10.84
N SER A 132 7.73 3.11 -10.66
CA SER A 132 7.76 4.07 -11.77
C SER A 132 8.95 3.83 -12.69
N TYR A 133 10.15 3.64 -12.12
CA TYR A 133 11.35 3.33 -12.87
C TYR A 133 11.23 2.03 -13.68
N LYS A 134 10.65 0.99 -13.10
CA LYS A 134 10.48 -0.31 -13.76
C LYS A 134 9.36 -0.32 -14.82
N VAL A 135 8.32 0.51 -14.66
CA VAL A 135 7.17 0.57 -15.57
C VAL A 135 7.42 1.55 -16.71
N VAL A 136 7.85 2.76 -16.37
CA VAL A 136 7.93 3.88 -17.31
C VAL A 136 9.36 4.11 -17.82
N GLY A 137 10.37 3.65 -17.08
CA GLY A 137 11.80 3.75 -17.44
C GLY A 137 12.48 5.06 -16.99
N LYS A 138 13.79 5.17 -17.24
CA LYS A 138 14.63 6.29 -16.78
C LYS A 138 14.17 7.67 -17.25
N SER A 139 13.63 7.76 -18.46
CA SER A 139 13.16 9.01 -19.07
C SER A 139 11.64 9.18 -18.99
N ASN A 140 11.00 8.62 -17.95
CA ASN A 140 9.55 8.50 -17.89
C ASN A 140 8.93 7.74 -19.08
N GLY A 141 9.72 6.84 -19.68
CA GLY A 141 9.28 5.98 -20.78
C GLY A 141 8.99 6.71 -22.09
N MET A 142 9.45 7.93 -22.21
CA MET A 142 9.01 8.87 -23.23
C MET A 142 10.14 9.25 -24.18
N ASN A 143 10.88 8.26 -24.67
CA ASN A 143 11.79 8.48 -25.78
C ASN A 143 10.99 8.62 -27.08
N HIS A 144 11.45 9.52 -27.95
CA HIS A 144 10.86 9.96 -29.22
C HIS A 144 10.47 8.85 -30.23
N ASN A 145 10.76 7.60 -29.96
CA ASN A 145 10.49 6.48 -30.87
C ASN A 145 9.19 5.69 -30.57
N ASN A 146 8.30 6.23 -29.74
CA ASN A 146 6.98 5.61 -29.57
C ASN A 146 6.14 5.92 -30.81
N ARG A 147 5.82 4.90 -31.59
CA ARG A 147 5.01 4.97 -32.82
C ARG A 147 3.64 5.62 -32.66
N CYS A 148 3.23 5.92 -31.48
CA CYS A 148 1.82 6.13 -31.18
C CYS A 148 1.52 7.43 -30.51
N ASN A 149 2.05 8.44 -30.46
CA ASN A 149 1.42 9.66 -29.92
C ASN A 149 2.44 10.68 -29.38
N ASN A 150 2.18 11.90 -29.69
CA ASN A 150 2.84 13.05 -29.07
C ASN A 150 2.54 13.05 -27.57
N ILE A 151 3.56 12.76 -26.79
CA ILE A 151 3.48 12.84 -25.33
C ILE A 151 3.87 14.26 -24.94
N GLU A 152 2.93 14.97 -24.39
CA GLU A 152 3.06 16.35 -24.00
C GLU A 152 3.45 16.46 -22.51
N LYS A 153 4.25 17.46 -22.17
CA LYS A 153 4.66 17.77 -20.80
C LYS A 153 3.73 18.75 -20.11
N SER A 154 2.87 19.41 -20.85
CA SER A 154 1.92 20.42 -20.38
C SER A 154 0.52 20.12 -20.90
N GLY A 155 -0.48 20.35 -20.07
CA GLY A 155 -1.88 20.17 -20.40
C GLY A 155 -2.74 20.50 -19.20
N GLU A 156 -4.04 20.49 -19.37
CA GLU A 156 -5.00 20.82 -18.34
C GLU A 156 -5.34 19.60 -17.47
N ILE A 157 -5.44 19.82 -16.16
CA ILE A 157 -5.92 18.81 -15.22
C ILE A 157 -7.43 18.99 -15.06
N SER A 158 -8.19 18.20 -15.77
CA SER A 158 -9.65 18.30 -15.86
C SER A 158 -10.40 18.00 -14.57
N SER A 159 -9.77 17.39 -13.56
CA SER A 159 -10.42 16.99 -12.30
C SER A 159 -9.80 17.72 -11.11
N GLU A 160 -10.65 18.44 -10.36
CA GLU A 160 -10.25 19.14 -9.13
C GLU A 160 -9.67 18.17 -8.09
N HIS A 161 -10.23 16.97 -7.95
CA HIS A 161 -9.73 15.94 -7.03
C HIS A 161 -8.30 15.50 -7.39
N ILE A 162 -8.02 15.31 -8.67
CA ILE A 162 -6.69 14.95 -9.15
C ILE A 162 -5.73 16.12 -8.97
N ASN A 163 -6.17 17.33 -9.27
CA ASN A 163 -5.37 18.53 -9.08
C ASN A 163 -4.99 18.72 -7.60
N LYS A 164 -5.93 18.54 -6.67
CA LYS A 164 -5.67 18.62 -5.23
C LYS A 164 -4.62 17.61 -4.77
N LYS A 165 -4.66 16.38 -5.27
CA LYS A 165 -3.76 15.29 -4.85
C LYS A 165 -2.41 15.31 -5.57
N TYR A 166 -2.41 15.60 -6.86
CA TYR A 166 -1.25 15.44 -7.74
C TYR A 166 -0.76 16.74 -8.39
N GLY A 167 -1.50 17.85 -8.29
CA GLY A 167 -1.24 19.10 -9.04
C GLY A 167 0.15 19.71 -8.83
N LYS A 168 0.80 19.42 -7.70
CA LYS A 168 2.19 19.84 -7.44
C LYS A 168 3.24 18.97 -8.15
N SER A 169 2.84 17.90 -8.83
CA SER A 169 3.75 16.99 -9.51
C SER A 169 4.22 17.56 -10.84
N LYS A 170 5.53 17.55 -11.07
CA LYS A 170 6.12 17.84 -12.39
C LYS A 170 6.17 16.58 -13.29
N GLN A 171 5.66 15.46 -12.84
CA GLN A 171 5.72 14.17 -13.54
C GLN A 171 4.49 13.86 -14.38
N PHE A 172 3.50 14.75 -14.41
CA PHE A 172 2.36 14.61 -15.29
C PHE A 172 2.78 14.54 -16.76
N ARG A 173 2.03 13.77 -17.51
CA ARG A 173 2.15 13.68 -18.98
C ARG A 173 0.76 13.60 -19.58
N TRP A 174 0.65 13.99 -20.82
CA TRP A 174 -0.58 13.95 -21.59
C TRP A 174 -0.33 13.19 -22.89
N ILE A 175 -1.30 12.42 -23.30
CA ILE A 175 -1.33 11.73 -24.59
C ILE A 175 -2.65 12.08 -25.23
N ASN A 176 -2.59 12.76 -26.40
CA ASN A 176 -3.79 13.23 -27.12
C ASN A 176 -4.73 14.06 -26.20
N GLY A 177 -4.17 14.99 -25.43
CA GLY A 177 -4.90 15.83 -24.51
C GLY A 177 -5.42 15.12 -23.23
N ARG A 178 -5.18 13.82 -23.08
CA ARG A 178 -5.56 13.07 -21.87
C ARG A 178 -4.40 12.92 -20.92
N MET A 179 -4.63 13.26 -19.66
CA MET A 179 -3.60 13.21 -18.66
C MET A 179 -3.30 11.78 -18.22
N ILE A 180 -2.04 11.55 -17.86
CA ILE A 180 -1.54 10.33 -17.24
C ILE A 180 -1.08 10.65 -15.83
N VAL A 181 -1.67 9.98 -14.84
CA VAL A 181 -1.32 10.14 -13.43
C VAL A 181 0.09 9.59 -13.16
N PRO A 182 0.96 10.36 -12.49
CA PRO A 182 2.33 9.95 -12.24
C PRO A 182 2.41 8.84 -11.19
N VAL A 183 2.93 7.67 -11.56
CA VAL A 183 3.10 6.51 -10.66
C VAL A 183 4.01 6.83 -9.48
N GLY A 184 5.10 7.56 -9.72
CA GLY A 184 6.10 7.84 -8.69
C GLY A 184 5.72 8.93 -7.68
N TYR A 185 4.58 9.60 -7.89
CA TYR A 185 4.19 10.74 -7.05
C TYR A 185 3.15 10.33 -6.00
N VAL A 186 3.62 9.82 -4.88
CA VAL A 186 2.79 9.48 -3.73
C VAL A 186 3.52 9.82 -2.43
N ALA A 187 2.78 10.32 -1.46
CA ALA A 187 3.29 10.60 -0.12
C ALA A 187 2.67 9.65 0.91
N HIS A 188 3.38 9.44 2.00
CA HIS A 188 2.83 8.74 3.16
C HIS A 188 1.70 9.57 3.78
N GLU A 189 0.60 8.91 4.04
CA GLU A 189 -0.54 9.49 4.73
C GLU A 189 -0.82 8.69 6.00
N PHE A 190 -0.90 9.38 7.14
CA PHE A 190 -1.30 8.73 8.38
C PHE A 190 -2.76 8.26 8.27
N PRO A 191 -3.07 7.04 8.73
CA PRO A 191 -4.45 6.57 8.78
C PRO A 191 -5.30 7.53 9.59
N LYS A 192 -6.42 7.97 9.02
CA LYS A 192 -7.39 8.81 9.73
C LYS A 192 -8.24 7.91 10.61
N TYR A 193 -7.90 7.82 11.89
CA TYR A 193 -8.75 7.12 12.86
C TYR A 193 -10.01 7.95 13.11
N LYS A 194 -11.17 7.40 12.82
CA LYS A 194 -12.40 7.92 13.36
C LYS A 194 -12.42 7.56 14.84
N ARG A 195 -12.47 8.56 15.73
CA ARG A 195 -12.55 8.39 17.20
C ARG A 195 -13.75 7.57 17.67
N ARG A 196 -14.77 7.39 16.84
CA ARG A 196 -15.92 6.54 17.17
C ARG A 196 -15.64 5.13 16.66
N SER A 197 -15.78 4.15 17.55
CA SER A 197 -15.80 2.75 17.19
C SER A 197 -16.74 2.55 16.00
N VAL A 198 -16.22 2.02 14.92
CA VAL A 198 -17.00 1.69 13.73
C VAL A 198 -17.83 0.43 13.96
N ASN A 199 -17.60 -0.26 15.05
CA ASN A 199 -18.31 -1.48 15.37
C ASN A 199 -19.69 -1.15 15.93
N LYS A 200 -20.73 -1.32 15.11
CA LYS A 200 -22.14 -1.10 15.47
C LYS A 200 -22.66 -2.07 16.56
N TYR A 201 -21.90 -3.10 16.87
CA TYR A 201 -22.25 -4.10 17.89
C TYR A 201 -21.63 -3.81 19.26
N LEU A 202 -20.69 -2.87 19.38
CA LEU A 202 -20.18 -2.41 20.68
C LEU A 202 -21.20 -1.44 21.29
N ARG A 203 -21.65 -1.75 22.51
CA ARG A 203 -22.50 -0.86 23.29
C ARG A 203 -21.72 0.39 23.68
N LYS A 204 -22.43 1.54 23.83
CA LYS A 204 -21.86 2.88 24.08
C LYS A 204 -20.99 3.01 25.34
N HIS A 205 -20.90 2.01 26.19
CA HIS A 205 -20.19 2.04 27.47
C HIS A 205 -18.84 1.29 27.48
N ASP A 206 -18.47 0.62 26.39
CA ASP A 206 -17.19 -0.08 26.36
C ASP A 206 -16.11 0.86 25.86
N ASP A 207 -15.47 1.58 26.80
CA ASP A 207 -14.27 2.41 26.59
C ASP A 207 -13.01 1.60 26.19
N ILE A 208 -13.18 0.35 25.81
CA ILE A 208 -12.09 -0.55 25.36
C ILE A 208 -11.44 -0.07 24.06
N GLY A 209 -12.12 0.81 23.30
CA GLY A 209 -11.58 1.36 22.04
C GLY A 209 -10.38 2.30 22.19
N ASN A 210 -10.13 2.84 23.37
CA ASN A 210 -9.02 3.77 23.62
C ASN A 210 -7.71 3.06 24.02
N CYS A 211 -7.79 1.84 24.55
CA CYS A 211 -6.60 1.10 25.00
C CYS A 211 -5.77 0.51 23.86
N ILE A 212 -6.40 0.05 22.78
CA ILE A 212 -5.67 -0.74 21.75
C ILE A 212 -4.79 0.14 20.86
N SER A 213 -5.13 1.40 20.60
CA SER A 213 -4.36 2.26 19.70
C SER A 213 -3.16 2.95 20.39
N PHE A 214 -3.25 3.23 21.69
CA PHE A 214 -2.18 3.86 22.46
C PHE A 214 -1.17 2.83 22.98
N GLU A 215 -1.62 1.71 23.50
CA GLU A 215 -0.74 0.63 23.98
C GLU A 215 0.10 0.00 22.87
N ILE A 216 -0.41 -0.11 21.64
CA ILE A 216 0.40 -0.61 20.52
C ILE A 216 1.55 0.34 20.18
N MET A 217 1.38 1.66 20.32
CA MET A 217 2.47 2.61 20.11
C MET A 217 3.47 2.64 21.27
N GLU A 218 3.03 2.55 22.52
CA GLU A 218 3.93 2.52 23.69
C GLU A 218 4.72 1.21 23.79
N TYR A 219 4.18 0.07 23.37
CA TYR A 219 4.90 -1.21 23.36
C TYR A 219 5.86 -1.39 22.18
N MET A 220 5.87 -0.46 21.21
CA MET A 220 6.84 -0.46 20.10
C MET A 220 8.04 0.48 20.35
N MET A 221 8.02 1.25 21.40
CA MET A 221 9.16 2.05 21.91
C MET A 221 9.90 1.28 22.98
#